data_9c25192e0dc10aff9c82ff9832488ed2
#
_entry.id   9c25192e0dc10aff9c82ff9832488ed2
#
_cell.length_a   1.000
_cell.length_b   1.000
_cell.length_c   1.000
_cell.angle_alpha   90.00
_cell.angle_beta   90.00
_cell.angle_gamma   90.00
#
_symmetry.space_group_name_H-M   'P 1'
#
loop_
_entity.id
_entity.type
_entity.pdbx_description
1 polymer ?
#
loop_
_entity_poly.entity_id
_entity_poly.type
_entity_poly.pdbx_seq_one_letter_code
_entity_poly.pdbx_strand_id
1 'polypeptide(L)'
;SILLPEELRNYYIDKFDITSTSGCEQKLSTFGLINMDEFDRYSEKKMATLKNLMQMKRLNFRKCFRAYYSTLPRIASFIGTSNEKSLLTDVSGSRRFLCIEVEKPIDCSTPEYEQMYAQLKWELENGKRYWLSKEEEEEIQQHNKAFYRHSPEEEAFYKVFRLPKEGEECIKMT
;
A
#
# COMPACT_ATOMS: atom_id res chain seq x y z
N SER A 1 11.14 -11.73 5.19
CA SER A 1 9.71 -11.81 5.56
C SER A 1 9.39 -13.19 6.13
N ILE A 2 8.72 -13.21 7.26
CA ILE A 2 8.24 -14.47 7.89
C ILE A 2 6.99 -15.06 7.19
N LEU A 3 6.38 -14.32 6.28
CA LEU A 3 5.23 -14.78 5.51
C LEU A 3 5.59 -15.74 4.37
N LEU A 4 6.87 -15.83 4.02
CA LEU A 4 7.34 -16.66 2.92
C LEU A 4 8.21 -17.80 3.44
N PRO A 5 7.91 -19.06 3.08
CA PRO A 5 8.77 -20.20 3.36
C PRO A 5 10.10 -20.03 2.62
N GLU A 6 11.10 -20.81 3.00
CA GLU A 6 12.46 -20.65 2.51
C GLU A 6 12.57 -20.71 0.99
N GLU A 7 11.82 -21.60 0.37
CA GLU A 7 11.79 -21.82 -1.08
C GLU A 7 11.27 -20.61 -1.86
N LEU A 8 10.42 -19.78 -1.24
CA LEU A 8 9.82 -18.59 -1.85
C LEU A 8 10.53 -17.28 -1.48
N ARG A 9 11.54 -17.30 -0.63
CA ARG A 9 12.27 -16.08 -0.20
C ARG A 9 12.93 -15.33 -1.36
N ASN A 10 13.27 -16.02 -2.43
CA ASN A 10 13.82 -15.39 -3.64
C ASN A 10 12.81 -14.47 -4.36
N TYR A 11 11.51 -14.59 -4.05
CA TYR A 11 10.46 -13.69 -4.55
C TYR A 11 10.18 -12.50 -3.65
N TYR A 12 10.98 -12.30 -2.61
CA TYR A 12 10.89 -11.19 -1.66
C TYR A 12 12.06 -10.23 -1.80
N ILE A 13 11.80 -8.94 -1.64
CA ILE A 13 12.84 -7.89 -1.59
C ILE A 13 12.49 -6.82 -0.55
N ASP A 14 13.49 -6.43 0.26
CA ASP A 14 13.37 -5.40 1.29
C ASP A 14 13.64 -3.98 0.78
N LYS A 15 14.41 -3.85 -0.31
CA LYS A 15 14.84 -2.54 -0.81
C LYS A 15 14.29 -2.32 -2.20
N PHE A 16 13.36 -1.37 -2.28
CA PHE A 16 12.76 -0.99 -3.54
C PHE A 16 13.01 0.50 -3.83
N ASP A 17 13.87 0.77 -4.80
CA ASP A 17 14.11 2.13 -5.26
C ASP A 17 13.17 2.48 -6.41
N ILE A 18 12.29 3.46 -6.17
CA ILE A 18 11.29 3.93 -7.14
C ILE A 18 11.88 4.91 -8.16
N THR A 19 13.09 5.40 -7.94
CA THR A 19 13.68 6.46 -8.79
C THR A 19 14.14 5.97 -10.16
N SER A 20 14.48 4.69 -10.29
CA SER A 20 14.92 4.07 -11.55
C SER A 20 13.77 3.35 -12.24
N THR A 21 13.14 3.98 -13.22
CA THR A 21 11.95 3.43 -13.90
C THR A 21 12.17 2.04 -14.50
N SER A 22 13.24 1.83 -15.25
CA SER A 22 13.52 0.53 -15.88
C SER A 22 13.85 -0.58 -14.87
N GLY A 23 14.56 -0.24 -13.80
CA GLY A 23 14.86 -1.18 -12.72
C GLY A 23 13.63 -1.54 -11.89
N CYS A 24 12.72 -0.59 -11.69
CA CYS A 24 11.45 -0.82 -11.01
C CYS A 24 10.58 -1.81 -11.75
N GLU A 25 10.36 -1.60 -13.04
CA GLU A 25 9.49 -2.45 -13.85
C GLU A 25 9.97 -3.91 -13.85
N GLN A 26 11.29 -4.13 -13.98
CA GLN A 26 11.84 -5.49 -13.90
C GLN A 26 11.58 -6.12 -12.53
N LYS A 27 11.79 -5.39 -11.43
CA LYS A 27 11.54 -5.89 -10.08
C LYS A 27 10.07 -6.24 -9.87
N LEU A 28 9.13 -5.44 -10.38
CA LEU A 28 7.70 -5.69 -10.28
C LEU A 28 7.22 -6.95 -11.02
N SER A 29 7.98 -7.42 -11.99
CA SER A 29 7.71 -8.67 -12.71
C SER A 29 8.50 -9.88 -12.18
N THR A 30 9.45 -9.65 -11.27
CA THR A 30 10.32 -10.69 -10.72
C THR A 30 9.95 -11.06 -9.29
N PHE A 31 9.63 -10.06 -8.45
CA PHE A 31 9.33 -10.26 -7.05
C PHE A 31 7.82 -10.30 -6.81
N GLY A 32 7.38 -11.25 -6.00
CA GLY A 32 5.98 -11.39 -5.61
C GLY A 32 5.60 -10.48 -4.45
N LEU A 33 6.55 -10.21 -3.53
CA LEU A 33 6.34 -9.34 -2.38
C LEU A 33 7.51 -8.36 -2.23
N ILE A 34 7.18 -7.07 -2.22
CA ILE A 34 8.12 -5.97 -2.07
C ILE A 34 7.83 -5.26 -0.76
N ASN A 35 8.81 -5.23 0.14
CA ASN A 35 8.74 -4.45 1.37
C ASN A 35 9.29 -3.04 1.13
N MET A 36 8.53 -2.04 1.59
CA MET A 36 8.92 -0.63 1.57
C MET A 36 9.04 -0.17 3.01
N ASP A 37 10.26 -0.26 3.51
CA ASP A 37 10.57 0.18 4.85
C ASP A 37 10.56 1.71 4.95
N GLU A 38 10.23 2.23 6.13
CA GLU A 38 10.15 3.68 6.38
C GLU A 38 9.27 4.43 5.35
N PHE A 39 8.09 3.89 5.10
CA PHE A 39 7.14 4.41 4.11
C PHE A 39 6.76 5.89 4.35
N ASP A 40 6.74 6.32 5.60
CA ASP A 40 6.51 7.71 6.03
C ASP A 40 7.53 8.71 5.46
N ARG A 41 8.73 8.26 5.08
CA ARG A 41 9.77 9.10 4.47
C ARG A 41 9.62 9.29 2.97
N TYR A 42 8.59 8.72 2.37
CA TYR A 42 8.37 8.86 0.93
C TYR A 42 7.81 10.26 0.62
N SER A 43 8.50 10.98 -0.27
CA SER A 43 8.01 12.27 -0.79
C SER A 43 6.74 12.08 -1.61
N GLU A 44 5.94 13.14 -1.75
CA GLU A 44 4.71 13.13 -2.57
C GLU A 44 4.97 12.64 -4.00
N LYS A 45 6.10 13.03 -4.59
CA LYS A 45 6.52 12.58 -5.92
C LYS A 45 6.73 11.07 -5.97
N LYS A 46 7.38 10.48 -4.95
CA LYS A 46 7.57 9.03 -4.83
C LYS A 46 6.22 8.32 -4.64
N MET A 47 5.34 8.90 -3.84
CA MET A 47 3.98 8.36 -3.62
C MET A 47 3.17 8.36 -4.91
N ALA A 48 3.20 9.43 -5.70
CA ALA A 48 2.52 9.48 -7.00
C ALA A 48 3.07 8.40 -7.95
N THR A 49 4.39 8.24 -8.01
CA THR A 49 5.04 7.18 -8.81
C THR A 49 4.60 5.79 -8.35
N LEU A 50 4.59 5.53 -7.05
CA LEU A 50 4.14 4.25 -6.49
C LEU A 50 2.70 3.94 -6.86
N LYS A 51 1.80 4.91 -6.70
CA LYS A 51 0.37 4.76 -7.08
C LYS A 51 0.21 4.37 -8.55
N ASN A 52 1.02 4.95 -9.44
CA ASN A 52 1.04 4.59 -10.86
C ASN A 52 1.54 3.16 -11.07
N LEU A 53 2.63 2.77 -10.43
CA LEU A 53 3.18 1.41 -10.50
C LEU A 53 2.19 0.35 -10.00
N MET A 54 1.44 0.66 -8.94
CA MET A 54 0.40 -0.23 -8.39
C MET A 54 -0.76 -0.47 -9.36
N GLN A 55 -1.04 0.46 -10.28
CA GLN A 55 -2.11 0.34 -11.27
C GLN A 55 -1.69 -0.41 -12.55
N MET A 56 -0.39 -0.51 -12.81
CA MET A 56 0.10 -1.19 -14.00
C MET A 56 -0.15 -2.69 -13.92
N LYS A 57 -0.91 -3.23 -14.87
CA LYS A 57 -1.12 -4.68 -15.00
C LYS A 57 0.00 -5.35 -15.79
N ARG A 58 0.58 -4.63 -16.73
CA ARG A 58 1.67 -5.09 -17.60
C ARG A 58 2.78 -4.05 -17.62
N LEU A 59 3.99 -4.52 -17.68
CA LEU A 59 5.21 -3.72 -17.60
C LEU A 59 5.99 -3.86 -18.90
N ASN A 60 6.41 -2.74 -19.46
CA ASN A 60 7.19 -2.70 -20.69
C ASN A 60 8.60 -2.24 -20.36
N PHE A 61 9.57 -3.12 -20.47
CA PHE A 61 10.96 -2.78 -20.22
C PHE A 61 11.85 -3.26 -21.35
N ARG A 62 12.94 -2.55 -21.55
CA ARG A 62 13.94 -2.88 -22.54
C ARG A 62 15.12 -3.57 -21.85
N LYS A 63 15.38 -4.82 -22.23
CA LYS A 63 16.60 -5.51 -21.77
C LYS A 63 17.82 -4.85 -22.41
N CYS A 64 18.91 -4.74 -21.66
CA CYS A 64 20.19 -4.27 -22.19
C CYS A 64 20.55 -5.05 -23.47
N PHE A 65 21.07 -4.34 -24.46
CA PHE A 65 21.49 -4.89 -25.76
C PHE A 65 20.37 -5.52 -26.62
N ARG A 66 19.10 -5.29 -26.30
CA ARG A 66 17.98 -5.69 -27.17
C ARG A 66 17.28 -4.47 -27.78
N ALA A 67 16.93 -4.57 -29.06
CA ALA A 67 16.22 -3.52 -29.81
C ALA A 67 14.73 -3.45 -29.41
N TYR A 68 14.16 -4.53 -28.86
CA TYR A 68 12.73 -4.66 -28.63
C TYR A 68 12.39 -4.57 -27.13
N TYR A 69 11.21 -4.00 -26.84
CA TYR A 69 10.62 -4.04 -25.52
C TYR A 69 10.08 -5.44 -25.22
N SER A 70 10.26 -5.88 -23.98
CA SER A 70 9.62 -7.07 -23.44
C SER A 70 8.46 -6.63 -22.56
N THR A 71 7.31 -7.28 -22.71
CA THR A 71 6.13 -7.03 -21.89
C THR A 71 5.92 -8.20 -20.95
N LEU A 72 5.92 -7.92 -19.64
CA LEU A 72 5.69 -8.92 -18.62
C LEU A 72 4.51 -8.51 -17.71
N PRO A 73 3.78 -9.47 -17.13
CA PRO A 73 2.78 -9.16 -16.11
C PRO A 73 3.46 -8.63 -14.85
N ARG A 74 2.79 -7.72 -14.16
CA ARG A 74 3.15 -7.36 -12.80
C ARG A 74 2.64 -8.43 -11.84
N ILE A 75 3.54 -9.02 -11.07
CA ILE A 75 3.22 -10.01 -10.04
C ILE A 75 3.38 -9.45 -8.62
N ALA A 76 4.05 -8.30 -8.49
CA ALA A 76 4.39 -7.72 -7.20
C ALA A 76 3.17 -7.23 -6.42
N SER A 77 3.12 -7.61 -5.15
CA SER A 77 2.35 -6.96 -4.09
C SER A 77 3.28 -6.15 -3.21
N PHE A 78 2.74 -5.12 -2.56
CA PHE A 78 3.53 -4.23 -1.70
C PHE A 78 3.10 -4.36 -0.25
N ILE A 79 4.07 -4.31 0.64
CA ILE A 79 3.88 -4.11 2.06
C ILE A 79 4.77 -2.94 2.49
N GLY A 80 4.30 -2.09 3.38
CA GLY A 80 5.09 -0.98 3.89
C GLY A 80 5.04 -0.95 5.41
N THR A 81 6.13 -0.47 6.02
CA THR A 81 6.22 -0.22 7.46
C THR A 81 6.39 1.27 7.70
N SER A 82 5.80 1.79 8.77
CA SER A 82 5.90 3.18 9.17
C SER A 82 5.89 3.29 10.68
N ASN A 83 6.69 4.19 11.22
CA ASN A 83 6.66 4.58 12.62
C ASN A 83 5.68 5.74 12.87
N GLU A 84 5.23 6.38 11.81
CA GLU A 84 4.28 7.49 11.86
C GLU A 84 2.87 7.00 11.53
N LYS A 85 1.89 7.35 12.35
CA LYS A 85 0.49 7.05 12.09
C LYS A 85 -0.05 7.86 10.92
N SER A 86 0.30 9.14 10.86
CA SER A 86 -0.15 10.10 9.83
C SER A 86 0.72 9.98 8.57
N LEU A 87 0.47 8.96 7.75
CA LEU A 87 1.30 8.62 6.59
C LEU A 87 0.66 8.93 5.22
N LEU A 88 -0.66 9.11 5.19
CA LEU A 88 -1.37 9.35 3.94
C LEU A 88 -1.57 10.85 3.72
N THR A 89 -1.18 11.35 2.53
CA THR A 89 -1.31 12.78 2.16
C THR A 89 -2.43 13.05 1.16
N ASP A 90 -2.99 12.01 0.54
CA ASP A 90 -3.97 12.15 -0.53
C ASP A 90 -5.20 11.29 -0.26
N VAL A 91 -6.32 11.96 -0.03
CA VAL A 91 -7.61 11.33 0.26
C VAL A 91 -8.10 10.46 -0.89
N SER A 92 -7.97 10.94 -2.13
CA SER A 92 -8.51 10.26 -3.32
C SER A 92 -7.74 8.98 -3.67
N GLY A 93 -6.46 8.93 -3.33
CA GLY A 93 -5.57 7.82 -3.64
C GLY A 93 -5.50 6.73 -2.58
N SER A 94 -6.09 6.95 -1.41
CA SER A 94 -5.93 6.08 -0.24
C SER A 94 -6.58 4.71 -0.37
N ARG A 95 -7.57 4.55 -1.23
CA ARG A 95 -8.23 3.24 -1.49
C ARG A 95 -7.28 2.12 -1.94
N ARG A 96 -6.05 2.47 -2.33
CA ARG A 96 -5.00 1.51 -2.72
C ARG A 96 -4.20 0.98 -1.54
N PHE A 97 -4.38 1.56 -0.37
CA PHE A 97 -3.65 1.22 0.84
C PHE A 97 -4.61 0.64 1.87
N LEU A 98 -4.26 -0.50 2.42
CA LEU A 98 -4.89 -1.03 3.61
C LEU A 98 -3.96 -0.71 4.79
N CYS A 99 -4.31 0.33 5.56
CA CYS A 99 -3.55 0.74 6.74
C CYS A 99 -3.96 -0.11 7.94
N ILE A 100 -2.97 -0.62 8.65
CA ILE A 100 -3.18 -1.44 9.86
C ILE A 100 -2.31 -0.85 10.96
N GLU A 101 -2.91 -0.50 12.09
CA GLU A 101 -2.21 -0.09 13.30
C GLU A 101 -1.86 -1.32 14.12
N VAL A 102 -0.57 -1.47 14.42
CA VAL A 102 -0.07 -2.57 15.24
C VAL A 102 0.02 -2.10 16.68
N GLU A 103 -0.90 -2.54 17.52
CA GLU A 103 -0.99 -2.13 18.94
C GLU A 103 -0.12 -2.97 19.87
N LYS A 104 0.21 -4.19 19.47
CA LYS A 104 0.95 -5.15 20.30
C LYS A 104 2.10 -5.77 19.50
N PRO A 105 3.16 -6.25 20.17
CA PRO A 105 4.20 -6.99 19.49
C PRO A 105 3.62 -8.14 18.67
N ILE A 106 4.08 -8.25 17.43
CA ILE A 106 3.67 -9.34 16.53
C ILE A 106 4.44 -10.59 16.96
N ASP A 107 3.74 -11.70 17.10
CA ASP A 107 4.38 -13.01 17.27
C ASP A 107 5.09 -13.39 15.97
N CYS A 108 6.41 -13.50 16.05
CA CYS A 108 7.28 -13.87 14.95
C CYS A 108 7.64 -15.35 14.93
N SER A 109 6.88 -16.20 15.64
CA SER A 109 7.03 -17.65 15.52
C SER A 109 6.80 -18.09 14.07
N THR A 110 7.41 -19.22 13.71
CA THR A 110 7.31 -19.74 12.36
C THR A 110 5.86 -20.12 12.04
N PRO A 111 5.23 -19.53 11.02
CA PRO A 111 3.87 -19.89 10.62
C PRO A 111 3.80 -21.34 10.12
N GLU A 112 2.64 -21.96 10.30
CA GLU A 112 2.30 -23.25 9.67
C GLU A 112 2.06 -23.03 8.16
N TYR A 113 3.14 -22.91 7.40
CA TYR A 113 3.10 -22.56 5.98
C TYR A 113 2.20 -23.48 5.16
N GLU A 114 2.29 -24.78 5.37
CA GLU A 114 1.47 -25.76 4.61
C GLU A 114 0.00 -25.48 4.80
N GLN A 115 -0.44 -25.25 6.03
CA GLN A 115 -1.84 -24.98 6.34
C GLN A 115 -2.28 -23.63 5.80
N MET A 116 -1.47 -22.58 5.96
CA MET A 116 -1.76 -21.24 5.47
C MET A 116 -1.89 -21.22 3.94
N TYR A 117 -0.96 -21.81 3.21
CA TYR A 117 -1.01 -21.85 1.76
C TYR A 117 -2.09 -22.80 1.22
N ALA A 118 -2.39 -23.89 1.92
CA ALA A 118 -3.51 -24.76 1.58
C ALA A 118 -4.85 -24.03 1.70
N GLN A 119 -5.04 -23.23 2.76
CA GLN A 119 -6.22 -22.40 2.94
C GLN A 119 -6.35 -21.35 1.83
N LEU A 120 -5.29 -20.60 1.53
CA LEU A 120 -5.29 -19.59 0.46
C LEU A 120 -5.63 -20.21 -0.90
N LYS A 121 -5.06 -21.36 -1.20
CA LYS A 121 -5.35 -22.09 -2.43
C LYS A 121 -6.82 -22.51 -2.50
N TRP A 122 -7.33 -23.09 -1.42
CA TRP A 122 -8.74 -23.51 -1.34
C TRP A 122 -9.69 -22.31 -1.53
N GLU A 123 -9.41 -21.16 -0.87
CA GLU A 123 -10.21 -19.95 -1.02
C GLU A 123 -10.26 -19.45 -2.48
N LEU A 124 -9.12 -19.44 -3.17
CA LEU A 124 -9.04 -19.04 -4.58
C LEU A 124 -9.80 -20.02 -5.49
N GLU A 125 -9.65 -21.32 -5.28
CA GLU A 125 -10.35 -22.37 -6.06
C GLU A 125 -11.87 -22.33 -5.83
N ASN A 126 -12.32 -21.87 -4.65
CA ASN A 126 -13.74 -21.67 -4.34
C ASN A 126 -14.25 -20.26 -4.69
N GLY A 127 -13.53 -19.51 -5.51
CA GLY A 127 -13.98 -18.24 -6.09
C GLY A 127 -13.93 -17.05 -5.14
N LYS A 128 -13.16 -17.12 -4.03
CA LYS A 128 -12.95 -15.96 -3.17
C LYS A 128 -12.23 -14.87 -3.97
N ARG A 129 -12.81 -13.69 -3.97
CA ARG A 129 -12.25 -12.52 -4.67
C ARG A 129 -10.96 -12.06 -3.99
N TYR A 130 -9.95 -11.71 -4.79
CA TYR A 130 -8.71 -11.07 -4.35
C TYR A 130 -8.68 -9.57 -4.70
N TRP A 131 -9.80 -9.02 -5.16
CA TRP A 131 -10.00 -7.59 -5.42
C TRP A 131 -11.19 -7.08 -4.63
N LEU A 132 -11.19 -5.78 -4.35
CA LEU A 132 -12.22 -5.12 -3.57
C LEU A 132 -13.38 -4.66 -4.47
N SER A 133 -14.59 -4.68 -3.94
CA SER A 133 -15.74 -4.00 -4.54
C SER A 133 -15.65 -2.49 -4.30
N LYS A 134 -16.55 -1.71 -4.91
CA LYS A 134 -16.61 -0.26 -4.66
C LYS A 134 -16.96 0.06 -3.22
N GLU A 135 -17.88 -0.70 -2.65
CA GLU A 135 -18.33 -0.56 -1.26
C GLU A 135 -17.17 -0.85 -0.30
N GLU A 136 -16.42 -1.93 -0.54
CA GLU A 136 -15.23 -2.27 0.24
C GLU A 136 -14.11 -1.23 0.07
N GLU A 137 -13.94 -0.63 -1.12
CA GLU A 137 -13.02 0.49 -1.33
C GLU A 137 -13.43 1.73 -0.52
N GLU A 138 -14.73 2.02 -0.42
CA GLU A 138 -15.27 3.13 0.38
C GLU A 138 -15.05 2.88 1.88
N GLU A 139 -15.28 1.67 2.35
CA GLU A 139 -14.99 1.27 3.75
C GLU A 139 -13.51 1.45 4.10
N ILE A 140 -12.61 1.03 3.21
CA ILE A 140 -11.17 1.24 3.38
C ILE A 140 -10.83 2.74 3.41
N GLN A 141 -11.44 3.55 2.55
CA GLN A 141 -11.22 5.00 2.57
C GLN A 141 -11.69 5.63 3.89
N GLN A 142 -12.81 5.19 4.44
CA GLN A 142 -13.27 5.66 5.76
C GLN A 142 -12.31 5.24 6.88
N HIS A 143 -11.88 3.97 6.87
CA HIS A 143 -10.88 3.47 7.81
C HIS A 143 -9.57 4.28 7.73
N ASN A 144 -9.12 4.56 6.53
CA ASN A 144 -7.88 5.27 6.27
C ASN A 144 -7.90 6.74 6.71
N LYS A 145 -9.07 7.32 7.04
CA LYS A 145 -9.13 8.70 7.57
C LYS A 145 -8.30 8.90 8.83
N ALA A 146 -8.18 7.87 9.66
CA ALA A 146 -7.36 7.91 10.87
C ALA A 146 -5.84 8.02 10.61
N PHE A 147 -5.43 7.80 9.35
CA PHE A 147 -4.02 7.78 8.93
C PHE A 147 -3.66 8.95 8.00
N TYR A 148 -4.55 9.92 7.82
CA TYR A 148 -4.24 11.10 7.04
C TYR A 148 -3.37 12.09 7.82
N ARG A 149 -2.44 12.67 7.11
CA ARG A 149 -1.67 13.80 7.56
C ARG A 149 -2.46 15.07 7.27
N HIS A 150 -2.84 15.78 8.32
CA HIS A 150 -3.43 17.10 8.17
C HIS A 150 -2.38 18.11 7.74
N SER A 151 -2.78 19.07 6.90
CA SER A 151 -1.91 20.19 6.59
C SER A 151 -1.76 21.10 7.83
N PRO A 152 -0.68 21.88 7.92
CA PRO A 152 -0.53 22.86 9.02
C PRO A 152 -1.72 23.82 9.12
N GLU A 153 -2.32 24.17 7.99
CA GLU A 153 -3.50 25.03 7.91
C GLU A 153 -4.74 24.32 8.48
N GLU A 154 -4.93 23.06 8.14
CA GLU A 154 -6.01 22.23 8.72
C GLU A 154 -5.82 22.04 10.22
N GLU A 155 -4.60 21.77 10.67
CA GLU A 155 -4.31 21.67 12.11
C GLU A 155 -4.57 22.98 12.84
N ALA A 156 -4.19 24.12 12.26
CA ALA A 156 -4.49 25.43 12.82
C ALA A 156 -6.00 25.69 12.86
N PHE A 157 -6.71 25.31 11.81
CA PHE A 157 -8.16 25.43 11.75
C PHE A 157 -8.85 24.61 12.86
N TYR A 158 -8.51 23.34 13.00
CA TYR A 158 -9.13 22.46 14.00
C TYR A 158 -8.75 22.83 15.46
N LYS A 159 -7.65 23.58 15.68
CA LYS A 159 -7.33 24.13 17.01
C LYS A 159 -8.26 25.27 17.42
N VAL A 160 -8.80 26.02 16.45
CA VAL A 160 -9.64 27.19 16.70
C VAL A 160 -11.12 26.87 16.52
N PHE A 161 -11.44 25.99 15.56
CA PHE A 161 -12.81 25.67 15.18
C PHE A 161 -13.10 24.19 15.46
N ARG A 162 -14.31 23.92 15.90
CA ARG A 162 -14.86 22.57 16.06
C ARG A 162 -16.27 22.50 15.48
N LEU A 163 -16.71 21.31 15.18
CA LEU A 163 -18.13 21.12 14.84
C LEU A 163 -19.02 21.49 16.04
N PRO A 164 -20.15 22.18 15.80
CA PRO A 164 -21.08 22.53 16.84
C PRO A 164 -21.70 21.29 17.47
N LYS A 165 -21.97 21.34 18.76
CA LYS A 165 -22.79 20.34 19.44
C LYS A 165 -24.27 20.66 19.22
N GLU A 166 -25.12 19.68 19.45
CA GLU A 166 -26.57 19.82 19.33
C GLU A 166 -27.08 20.99 20.21
N GLY A 167 -27.71 21.99 19.57
CA GLY A 167 -28.20 23.19 20.24
C GLY A 167 -27.25 24.39 20.29
N GLU A 168 -26.04 24.30 19.71
CA GLU A 168 -25.10 25.43 19.60
C GLU A 168 -25.36 26.23 18.31
N GLU A 169 -25.25 27.57 18.38
CA GLU A 169 -25.29 28.42 17.18
C GLU A 169 -23.99 28.26 16.36
N CYS A 170 -24.15 28.11 15.05
CA CYS A 170 -23.02 27.96 14.12
C CYS A 170 -22.66 29.30 13.50
N ILE A 171 -21.37 29.60 13.44
CA ILE A 171 -20.86 30.70 12.62
C ILE A 171 -20.75 30.18 11.18
N LYS A 172 -21.50 30.77 10.26
CA LYS A 172 -21.31 30.52 8.83
C LYS A 172 -20.10 31.34 8.36
N MET A 173 -19.07 30.64 7.93
CA MET A 173 -17.97 31.28 7.17
C MET A 173 -18.35 31.30 5.69
N THR A 174 -18.32 32.45 5.11
CA THR A 174 -18.48 32.70 3.65
C THR A 174 -17.13 32.69 2.96
#